data_bfd41394d99eb5be9217bf41f1e65d87
#
_entry.id   bfd41394d99eb5be9217bf41f1e65d87
#
_cell.length_a   1.000
_cell.length_b   1.000
_cell.length_c   1.000
_cell.angle_alpha   90.00
_cell.angle_beta   90.00
_cell.angle_gamma   90.00
#
_symmetry.space_group_name_H-M   'P 1'
#
loop_
_entity.id
_entity.type
_entity.pdbx_description
1 polymer ?
#
loop_
_entity_poly.entity_id
_entity_poly.type
_entity_poly.pdbx_seq_one_letter_code
_entity_poly.pdbx_strand_id
1 'polypeptide(L)'
;MGCHYFVKRPALDYFIDMIGYPNFELVLYTSENLMNAAPIVTQIDPQGQRINHALFRDCTKYVNGTHVKDLSRLNRDLKKVIYIDWEPAAFQLNPENVLCVPKWNGDMNDTSLVDLAELLKTIHLSDVEDVRPVLQFYSQFDNPTEEFRKRAKIVGQENQQATSTSQSITSSEEPLKKYRGSLFGARRHAV
;
A
#
# COMPACT_ATOMS: atom_id res chain seq x y z
N MET A 1 23.33 -22.56 15.90
CA MET A 1 22.66 -21.45 15.19
C MET A 1 21.39 -22.02 14.58
N GLY A 2 20.21 -21.51 14.99
CA GLY A 2 18.94 -21.92 14.40
C GLY A 2 18.80 -21.35 13.00
N CYS A 3 18.48 -22.20 12.03
CA CYS A 3 18.20 -21.76 10.67
C CYS A 3 16.74 -21.30 10.62
N HIS A 4 16.49 -20.01 10.35
CA HIS A 4 15.15 -19.52 10.19
C HIS A 4 14.73 -19.66 8.73
N TYR A 5 13.75 -20.52 8.47
CA TYR A 5 13.12 -20.62 7.16
C TYR A 5 11.90 -19.71 7.12
N PHE A 6 11.78 -18.90 6.09
CA PHE A 6 10.59 -18.16 5.78
C PHE A 6 10.29 -18.21 4.28
N VAL A 7 9.04 -18.05 3.93
CA VAL A 7 8.59 -18.02 2.54
C VAL A 7 8.17 -16.60 2.21
N LYS A 8 8.70 -16.06 1.12
CA LYS A 8 8.28 -14.75 0.60
C LYS A 8 6.91 -14.90 -0.06
N ARG A 9 5.99 -13.97 0.23
CA ARG A 9 4.76 -13.82 -0.54
C ARG A 9 5.10 -13.59 -2.01
N PRO A 10 4.38 -14.21 -2.97
CA PRO A 10 4.61 -13.97 -4.40
C PRO A 10 4.64 -12.48 -4.74
N ALA A 11 5.49 -12.12 -5.69
CA ALA A 11 5.73 -10.75 -6.15
C ALA A 11 6.25 -9.75 -5.09
N LEU A 12 6.79 -10.20 -3.94
CA LEU A 12 7.33 -9.28 -2.93
C LEU A 12 8.46 -8.40 -3.49
N ASP A 13 9.41 -8.98 -4.22
CA ASP A 13 10.52 -8.23 -4.79
C ASP A 13 10.02 -7.21 -5.83
N TYR A 14 9.10 -7.62 -6.72
CA TYR A 14 8.43 -6.71 -7.66
C TYR A 14 7.72 -5.56 -6.94
N PHE A 15 6.96 -5.87 -5.88
CA PHE A 15 6.25 -4.88 -5.08
C PHE A 15 7.20 -3.82 -4.53
N ILE A 16 8.27 -4.25 -3.85
CA ILE A 16 9.27 -3.34 -3.26
C ILE A 16 9.92 -2.47 -4.33
N ASP A 17 10.28 -3.04 -5.48
CA ASP A 17 10.92 -2.29 -6.57
C ASP A 17 9.96 -1.27 -7.20
N MET A 18 8.69 -1.60 -7.33
CA MET A 18 7.68 -0.72 -7.92
C MET A 18 7.30 0.46 -7.02
N ILE A 19 7.25 0.25 -5.70
CA ILE A 19 6.86 1.31 -4.76
C ILE A 19 8.05 2.03 -4.13
N GLY A 20 9.27 1.51 -4.28
CA GLY A 20 10.48 2.11 -3.72
C GLY A 20 10.83 3.48 -4.32
N TYR A 21 12.02 3.97 -3.94
CA TYR A 21 12.55 5.24 -4.48
C TYR A 21 12.55 5.24 -6.02
N PRO A 22 12.16 6.32 -6.70
CA PRO A 22 11.84 7.65 -6.14
C PRO A 22 10.36 7.85 -5.75
N ASN A 23 9.49 6.85 -5.91
CA ASN A 23 8.05 7.01 -5.76
C ASN A 23 7.62 7.18 -4.29
N PHE A 24 8.17 6.34 -3.40
CA PHE A 24 7.88 6.36 -1.97
C PHE A 24 9.15 6.18 -1.13
N GLU A 25 9.12 6.72 0.09
CA GLU A 25 10.00 6.32 1.17
C GLU A 25 9.44 5.03 1.80
N LEU A 26 10.19 3.95 1.70
CA LEU A 26 9.75 2.64 2.18
C LEU A 26 10.25 2.39 3.61
N VAL A 27 9.31 2.27 4.54
CA VAL A 27 9.58 2.00 5.96
C VAL A 27 9.02 0.63 6.34
N LEU A 28 9.88 -0.29 6.74
CA LEU A 28 9.46 -1.53 7.36
C LEU A 28 9.21 -1.28 8.85
N TYR A 29 7.99 -1.59 9.34
CA TYR A 29 7.63 -1.41 10.74
C TYR A 29 7.04 -2.70 11.30
N THR A 30 7.73 -3.32 12.26
CA THR A 30 7.35 -4.62 12.81
C THR A 30 7.28 -4.63 14.33
N SER A 31 6.37 -5.43 14.88
CA SER A 31 6.32 -5.76 16.32
C SER A 31 7.31 -6.85 16.72
N GLU A 32 8.06 -7.42 15.77
CA GLU A 32 9.13 -8.35 16.06
C GLU A 32 10.37 -7.63 16.60
N ASN A 33 11.12 -8.33 17.47
CA ASN A 33 12.38 -7.80 17.95
C ASN A 33 13.48 -7.85 16.87
N LEU A 34 14.51 -7.02 17.06
CA LEU A 34 15.62 -6.90 16.12
C LEU A 34 16.28 -8.25 15.82
N MET A 35 16.48 -9.11 16.84
CA MET A 35 17.18 -10.38 16.68
C MET A 35 16.46 -11.34 15.75
N ASN A 36 15.13 -11.33 15.77
CA ASN A 36 14.29 -12.17 14.93
C ASN A 36 14.09 -11.57 13.53
N ALA A 37 13.88 -10.28 13.44
CA ALA A 37 13.48 -9.62 12.20
C ALA A 37 14.67 -9.22 11.31
N ALA A 38 15.81 -8.82 11.87
CA ALA A 38 16.95 -8.35 11.06
C ALA A 38 17.48 -9.39 10.05
N PRO A 39 17.59 -10.68 10.38
CA PRO A 39 17.99 -11.68 9.38
C PRO A 39 17.01 -11.78 8.20
N ILE A 40 15.71 -11.58 8.44
CA ILE A 40 14.68 -11.60 7.39
C ILE A 40 14.80 -10.34 6.52
N VAL A 41 14.95 -9.17 7.15
CA VAL A 41 15.14 -7.89 6.45
C VAL A 41 16.38 -7.96 5.54
N THR A 42 17.50 -8.50 6.05
CA THR A 42 18.73 -8.69 5.26
C THR A 42 18.52 -9.62 4.06
N GLN A 43 17.64 -10.62 4.15
CA GLN A 43 17.33 -11.47 3.01
C GLN A 43 16.37 -10.83 1.99
N ILE A 44 15.52 -9.90 2.45
CA ILE A 44 14.63 -9.12 1.57
C ILE A 44 15.42 -8.01 0.86
N ASP A 45 16.31 -7.35 1.58
CA ASP A 45 17.15 -6.24 1.08
C ASP A 45 18.62 -6.47 1.44
N PRO A 46 19.32 -7.38 0.73
CA PRO A 46 20.69 -7.74 1.06
C PRO A 46 21.70 -6.58 0.94
N GLN A 47 21.39 -5.59 0.11
CA GLN A 47 22.26 -4.43 -0.14
C GLN A 47 21.87 -3.21 0.70
N GLY A 48 20.73 -3.26 1.41
CA GLY A 48 20.22 -2.14 2.19
C GLY A 48 19.85 -0.91 1.35
N GLN A 49 19.39 -1.11 0.12
CA GLN A 49 19.10 -0.02 -0.84
C GLN A 49 17.63 0.16 -1.14
N ARG A 50 16.79 -0.81 -0.77
CA ARG A 50 15.37 -0.86 -1.12
C ARG A 50 14.47 -0.37 0.02
N ILE A 51 14.87 -0.64 1.28
CA ILE A 51 14.15 -0.27 2.49
C ILE A 51 14.86 0.91 3.14
N ASN A 52 14.23 2.08 3.16
CA ASN A 52 14.84 3.31 3.69
C ASN A 52 15.03 3.25 5.21
N HIS A 53 14.05 2.68 5.93
CA HIS A 53 14.11 2.54 7.39
C HIS A 53 13.48 1.21 7.82
N ALA A 54 14.06 0.58 8.85
CA ALA A 54 13.49 -0.58 9.52
C ALA A 54 13.29 -0.27 11.02
N LEU A 55 12.02 -0.31 11.44
CA LEU A 55 11.59 -0.05 12.81
C LEU A 55 11.12 -1.35 13.43
N PHE A 56 11.71 -1.71 14.56
CA PHE A 56 11.46 -2.96 15.26
C PHE A 56 10.59 -2.72 16.51
N ARG A 57 10.37 -3.76 17.31
CA ARG A 57 9.52 -3.76 18.50
C ARG A 57 9.78 -2.60 19.46
N ASP A 58 11.02 -2.22 19.67
CA ASP A 58 11.44 -1.10 20.54
C ASP A 58 10.94 0.27 20.05
N CYS A 59 10.59 0.37 18.77
CA CYS A 59 9.94 1.55 18.20
C CYS A 59 8.41 1.55 18.34
N THR A 60 7.81 0.44 18.79
CA THR A 60 6.35 0.33 19.00
C THR A 60 5.92 0.88 20.35
N LYS A 61 4.63 1.14 20.51
CA LYS A 61 4.00 1.48 21.78
C LYS A 61 3.28 0.25 22.34
N TYR A 62 3.54 -0.11 23.59
CA TYR A 62 2.82 -1.21 24.23
C TYR A 62 1.52 -0.70 24.84
N VAL A 63 0.39 -1.17 24.34
CA VAL A 63 -0.96 -0.76 24.75
C VAL A 63 -1.82 -2.00 24.94
N ASN A 64 -2.41 -2.17 26.12
CA ASN A 64 -3.36 -3.26 26.41
C ASN A 64 -2.87 -4.66 26.00
N GLY A 65 -1.60 -4.96 26.25
CA GLY A 65 -1.04 -6.27 25.92
C GLY A 65 -0.53 -6.43 24.48
N THR A 66 -0.65 -5.39 23.64
CA THR A 66 -0.30 -5.43 22.21
C THR A 66 0.73 -4.37 21.85
N HIS A 67 1.66 -4.72 20.97
CA HIS A 67 2.61 -3.79 20.36
C HIS A 67 1.93 -3.04 19.22
N VAL A 68 1.66 -1.74 19.42
CA VAL A 68 0.97 -0.87 18.47
C VAL A 68 1.97 0.03 17.77
N LYS A 69 1.79 0.22 16.48
CA LYS A 69 2.62 1.09 15.65
C LYS A 69 1.99 2.49 15.65
N ASP A 70 2.74 3.45 16.18
CA ASP A 70 2.30 4.85 16.32
C ASP A 70 2.91 5.68 15.17
N LEU A 71 2.12 5.93 14.13
CA LEU A 71 2.57 6.64 12.94
C LEU A 71 2.88 8.12 13.22
N SER A 72 2.31 8.72 14.26
CA SER A 72 2.58 10.11 14.64
C SER A 72 4.05 10.34 15.03
N ARG A 73 4.75 9.27 15.42
CA ARG A 73 6.16 9.30 15.80
C ARG A 73 7.14 9.22 14.63
N LEU A 74 6.65 9.00 13.41
CA LEU A 74 7.49 8.93 12.21
C LEU A 74 8.02 10.29 11.77
N ASN A 75 7.52 11.38 12.34
CA ASN A 75 7.85 12.76 11.94
C ASN A 75 7.64 12.97 10.42
N ARG A 76 6.49 12.51 9.92
CA ARG A 76 6.04 12.66 8.54
C ARG A 76 4.63 13.23 8.53
N ASP A 77 4.27 13.97 7.47
CA ASP A 77 2.90 14.43 7.28
C ASP A 77 1.98 13.22 7.07
N LEU A 78 1.06 12.98 8.01
CA LEU A 78 0.13 11.85 7.94
C LEU A 78 -0.79 11.91 6.72
N LYS A 79 -0.97 13.06 6.07
CA LYS A 79 -1.66 13.14 4.78
C LYS A 79 -0.94 12.37 3.66
N LYS A 80 0.35 12.10 3.84
CA LYS A 80 1.21 11.41 2.86
C LYS A 80 1.68 10.03 3.34
N VAL A 81 1.23 9.56 4.50
CA VAL A 81 1.59 8.24 5.05
C VAL A 81 0.52 7.21 4.72
N ILE A 82 0.93 6.12 4.12
CA ILE A 82 0.11 4.92 3.89
C ILE A 82 0.72 3.79 4.72
N TYR A 83 -0.07 3.23 5.63
CA TYR A 83 0.33 2.08 6.44
C TYR A 83 -0.42 0.84 5.95
N ILE A 84 0.32 -0.22 5.65
CA ILE A 84 -0.22 -1.47 5.10
C ILE A 84 0.02 -2.59 6.09
N ASP A 85 -1.03 -3.20 6.56
CA ASP A 85 -0.97 -4.36 7.46
C ASP A 85 -2.23 -5.22 7.31
N TRP A 86 -2.18 -6.45 7.83
CA TRP A 86 -3.33 -7.36 7.90
C TRP A 86 -3.94 -7.43 9.32
N GLU A 87 -3.21 -6.97 10.33
CA GLU A 87 -3.58 -7.12 11.75
C GLU A 87 -4.19 -5.81 12.30
N PRO A 88 -5.53 -5.76 12.50
CA PRO A 88 -6.21 -4.55 12.95
C PRO A 88 -5.69 -4.00 14.29
N ALA A 89 -5.29 -4.88 15.21
CA ALA A 89 -4.76 -4.46 16.51
C ALA A 89 -3.46 -3.66 16.42
N ALA A 90 -2.70 -3.82 15.33
CA ALA A 90 -1.40 -3.16 15.16
C ALA A 90 -1.50 -1.66 14.82
N PHE A 91 -2.66 -1.18 14.33
CA PHE A 91 -2.82 0.18 13.81
C PHE A 91 -3.95 1.01 14.43
N GLN A 92 -4.40 0.63 15.61
CA GLN A 92 -5.52 1.29 16.30
C GLN A 92 -5.30 2.78 16.63
N LEU A 93 -4.07 3.30 16.57
CA LEU A 93 -3.76 4.70 16.86
C LEU A 93 -3.97 5.64 15.66
N ASN A 94 -3.85 5.14 14.43
CA ASN A 94 -3.99 5.95 13.20
C ASN A 94 -4.82 5.19 12.16
N PRO A 95 -6.08 4.83 12.44
CA PRO A 95 -6.89 3.98 11.56
C PRO A 95 -7.17 4.60 10.19
N GLU A 96 -7.16 5.92 10.08
CA GLU A 96 -7.37 6.64 8.83
C GLU A 96 -6.21 6.50 7.83
N ASN A 97 -5.02 6.11 8.29
CA ASN A 97 -3.84 5.93 7.46
C ASN A 97 -3.64 4.50 6.97
N VAL A 98 -4.57 3.60 7.29
CA VAL A 98 -4.40 2.17 7.08
C VAL A 98 -5.05 1.70 5.79
N LEU A 99 -4.31 0.89 5.04
CA LEU A 99 -4.82 -0.01 4.03
C LEU A 99 -4.70 -1.44 4.58
N CYS A 100 -5.80 -1.93 5.16
CA CYS A 100 -5.86 -3.29 5.71
C CYS A 100 -6.00 -4.28 4.55
N VAL A 101 -5.03 -5.18 4.40
CA VAL A 101 -5.01 -6.19 3.35
C VAL A 101 -5.24 -7.58 3.93
N PRO A 102 -5.81 -8.54 3.17
CA PRO A 102 -5.98 -9.90 3.66
C PRO A 102 -4.65 -10.55 4.04
N LYS A 103 -4.68 -11.29 5.16
CA LYS A 103 -3.53 -12.09 5.59
C LYS A 103 -3.20 -13.13 4.51
N TRP A 104 -1.94 -13.22 4.14
CA TRP A 104 -1.50 -14.28 3.23
C TRP A 104 -1.54 -15.65 3.91
N ASN A 105 -2.10 -16.63 3.22
CA ASN A 105 -2.30 -18.01 3.70
C ASN A 105 -1.28 -19.01 3.14
N GLY A 106 -0.27 -18.55 2.40
CA GLY A 106 0.74 -19.40 1.77
C GLY A 106 0.43 -19.78 0.32
N ASP A 107 -0.65 -19.25 -0.28
CA ASP A 107 -0.95 -19.50 -1.71
C ASP A 107 0.14 -18.88 -2.61
N MET A 108 0.84 -19.73 -3.35
CA MET A 108 1.90 -19.31 -4.27
C MET A 108 1.39 -18.73 -5.59
N ASN A 109 0.07 -18.77 -5.84
CA ASN A 109 -0.57 -18.10 -6.98
C ASN A 109 -1.14 -16.72 -6.60
N ASP A 110 -0.89 -16.23 -5.38
CA ASP A 110 -1.37 -14.93 -4.90
C ASP A 110 -0.79 -13.78 -5.74
N THR A 111 -1.67 -12.91 -6.24
CA THR A 111 -1.30 -11.72 -7.04
C THR A 111 -1.52 -10.40 -6.28
N SER A 112 -1.91 -10.45 -5.02
CA SER A 112 -2.33 -9.27 -4.25
C SER A 112 -1.25 -8.20 -4.17
N LEU A 113 0.04 -8.57 -4.11
CA LEU A 113 1.13 -7.58 -4.08
C LEU A 113 1.30 -6.86 -5.42
N VAL A 114 0.95 -7.48 -6.54
CA VAL A 114 0.91 -6.82 -7.86
C VAL A 114 -0.21 -5.78 -7.89
N ASP A 115 -1.43 -6.19 -7.49
CA ASP A 115 -2.58 -5.30 -7.46
C ASP A 115 -2.36 -4.13 -6.46
N LEU A 116 -1.68 -4.41 -5.33
CA LEU A 116 -1.31 -3.41 -4.33
C LEU A 116 -0.29 -2.40 -4.88
N ALA A 117 0.73 -2.86 -5.60
CA ALA A 117 1.70 -1.98 -6.24
C ALA A 117 1.03 -1.02 -7.22
N GLU A 118 0.10 -1.52 -8.05
CA GLU A 118 -0.65 -0.70 -9.00
C GLU A 118 -1.57 0.32 -8.30
N LEU A 119 -2.23 -0.06 -7.20
CA LEU A 119 -3.02 0.87 -6.38
C LEU A 119 -2.16 2.01 -5.84
N LEU A 120 -1.03 1.69 -5.22
CA LEU A 120 -0.12 2.68 -4.65
C LEU A 120 0.47 3.60 -5.73
N LYS A 121 0.89 3.03 -6.84
CA LYS A 121 1.36 3.79 -8.01
C LYS A 121 0.29 4.73 -8.54
N THR A 122 -0.96 4.29 -8.62
CA THR A 122 -2.09 5.11 -9.06
C THR A 122 -2.35 6.27 -8.09
N ILE A 123 -2.26 6.04 -6.77
CA ILE A 123 -2.36 7.09 -5.75
C ILE A 123 -1.24 8.12 -5.95
N HIS A 124 0.00 7.68 -6.14
CA HIS A 124 1.16 8.54 -6.38
C HIS A 124 0.99 9.39 -7.64
N LEU A 125 0.70 8.77 -8.79
CA LEU A 125 0.55 9.45 -10.06
C LEU A 125 -0.68 10.39 -10.11
N SER A 126 -1.68 10.17 -9.26
CA SER A 126 -2.85 11.03 -9.16
C SER A 126 -2.61 12.29 -8.31
N ASP A 127 -1.41 12.47 -7.77
CA ASP A 127 -1.01 13.61 -6.94
C ASP A 127 -2.04 13.94 -5.84
N VAL A 128 -2.39 12.91 -5.08
CA VAL A 128 -3.40 13.02 -4.01
C VAL A 128 -2.85 13.90 -2.88
N GLU A 129 -3.52 14.99 -2.55
CA GLU A 129 -3.11 15.90 -1.47
C GLU A 129 -3.16 15.21 -0.10
N ASP A 130 -4.21 14.44 0.15
CA ASP A 130 -4.43 13.66 1.37
C ASP A 130 -4.85 12.24 1.00
N VAL A 131 -4.03 11.25 1.39
CA VAL A 131 -4.29 9.84 1.08
C VAL A 131 -5.42 9.23 1.91
N ARG A 132 -5.71 9.77 3.09
CA ARG A 132 -6.65 9.19 4.06
C ARG A 132 -8.06 8.98 3.51
N PRO A 133 -8.68 9.92 2.77
CA PRO A 133 -9.98 9.67 2.14
C PRO A 133 -9.98 8.49 1.17
N VAL A 134 -8.87 8.28 0.45
CA VAL A 134 -8.70 7.13 -0.45
C VAL A 134 -8.60 5.84 0.34
N LEU A 135 -7.80 5.82 1.40
CA LEU A 135 -7.64 4.65 2.26
C LEU A 135 -8.96 4.28 2.95
N GLN A 136 -9.68 5.26 3.48
CA GLN A 136 -11.00 5.07 4.09
C GLN A 136 -12.04 4.53 3.10
N PHE A 137 -11.99 4.96 1.84
CA PHE A 137 -12.84 4.39 0.80
C PHE A 137 -12.55 2.90 0.61
N TYR A 138 -11.27 2.52 0.49
CA TYR A 138 -10.89 1.12 0.31
C TYR A 138 -11.03 0.26 1.57
N SER A 139 -11.00 0.86 2.77
CA SER A 139 -11.23 0.14 4.05
C SER A 139 -12.63 -0.42 4.21
N GLN A 140 -13.58 -0.03 3.36
CA GLN A 140 -14.95 -0.55 3.35
C GLN A 140 -15.07 -1.94 2.70
N PHE A 141 -14.02 -2.42 2.07
CA PHE A 141 -13.98 -3.69 1.34
C PHE A 141 -13.09 -4.69 2.05
N ASP A 142 -13.51 -5.96 2.08
CA ASP A 142 -12.73 -7.05 2.68
C ASP A 142 -11.38 -7.25 1.98
N ASN A 143 -11.32 -6.97 0.68
CA ASN A 143 -10.10 -7.02 -0.12
C ASN A 143 -9.95 -5.73 -0.96
N PRO A 144 -9.25 -4.72 -0.43
CA PRO A 144 -9.03 -3.44 -1.09
C PRO A 144 -8.36 -3.55 -2.46
N THR A 145 -7.39 -4.45 -2.60
CA THR A 145 -6.63 -4.60 -3.85
C THR A 145 -7.46 -5.25 -4.95
N GLU A 146 -8.31 -6.20 -4.60
CA GLU A 146 -9.25 -6.81 -5.55
C GLU A 146 -10.30 -5.80 -6.02
N GLU A 147 -10.83 -4.99 -5.11
CA GLU A 147 -11.78 -3.92 -5.46
C GLU A 147 -11.14 -2.89 -6.39
N PHE A 148 -9.90 -2.47 -6.10
CA PHE A 148 -9.15 -1.60 -7.00
C PHE A 148 -9.01 -2.22 -8.40
N ARG A 149 -8.61 -3.48 -8.49
CA ARG A 149 -8.47 -4.19 -9.77
C ARG A 149 -9.79 -4.25 -10.55
N LYS A 150 -10.92 -4.48 -9.89
CA LYS A 150 -12.25 -4.46 -10.53
C LYS A 150 -12.54 -3.08 -11.13
N ARG A 151 -12.31 -2.01 -10.38
CA ARG A 151 -12.54 -0.62 -10.82
C ARG A 151 -11.62 -0.20 -11.96
N ALA A 152 -10.34 -0.55 -11.86
CA ALA A 152 -9.36 -0.27 -12.90
C ALA A 152 -9.72 -0.92 -14.26
N LYS A 153 -10.26 -2.15 -14.23
CA LYS A 153 -10.76 -2.82 -15.44
C LYS A 153 -11.94 -2.08 -16.07
N ILE A 154 -12.91 -1.62 -15.28
CA ILE A 154 -14.07 -0.86 -15.78
C ILE A 154 -13.60 0.42 -16.45
N VAL A 155 -12.74 1.19 -15.78
CA VAL A 155 -12.17 2.44 -16.33
C VAL A 155 -11.39 2.18 -17.62
N GLY A 156 -10.63 1.08 -17.68
CA GLY A 156 -9.90 0.68 -18.87
C GLY A 156 -10.82 0.35 -20.05
N GLN A 157 -11.95 -0.31 -19.81
CA GLN A 157 -12.96 -0.64 -20.84
C GLN A 157 -13.68 0.61 -21.35
N GLU A 158 -14.07 1.52 -20.48
CA GLU A 158 -14.69 2.80 -20.85
C GLU A 158 -13.75 3.65 -21.73
N ASN A 159 -12.45 3.67 -21.41
CA ASN A 159 -11.45 4.36 -22.22
C ASN A 159 -11.28 3.76 -23.61
N GLN A 160 -11.30 2.44 -23.74
CA GLN A 160 -11.20 1.77 -25.04
C GLN A 160 -12.43 2.02 -25.92
N GLN A 161 -13.62 2.09 -25.33
CA GLN A 161 -14.84 2.42 -26.05
C GLN A 161 -14.88 3.90 -26.49
N ALA A 162 -14.39 4.82 -25.65
CA ALA A 162 -14.31 6.23 -25.98
C ALA A 162 -13.29 6.53 -27.10
N THR A 163 -12.17 5.79 -27.14
CA THR A 163 -11.14 5.95 -28.19
C THR A 163 -11.58 5.37 -29.54
N SER A 164 -12.42 4.34 -29.56
CA SER A 164 -12.97 3.80 -30.79
C SER A 164 -14.01 4.72 -31.44
N THR A 165 -14.55 5.68 -30.70
CA THR A 165 -15.56 6.66 -31.20
C THR A 165 -14.93 8.02 -31.60
N SER A 166 -13.69 8.28 -31.22
CA SER A 166 -12.99 9.55 -31.51
C SER A 166 -11.59 9.28 -32.06
N GLN A 167 -11.48 9.09 -33.37
CA GLN A 167 -10.20 9.30 -34.04
C GLN A 167 -9.95 10.81 -34.11
N SER A 168 -9.16 11.35 -33.19
CA SER A 168 -8.17 12.43 -33.35
C SER A 168 -7.88 13.13 -32.02
N ILE A 169 -6.56 13.40 -31.84
CA ILE A 169 -5.92 14.34 -30.91
C ILE A 169 -5.26 13.72 -29.66
N THR A 170 -3.96 13.79 -29.75
CA THR A 170 -2.81 13.68 -28.86
C THR A 170 -2.97 14.19 -27.43
N SER A 171 -2.55 13.39 -26.47
CA SER A 171 -1.62 13.64 -25.36
C SER A 171 -1.91 12.71 -24.16
N SER A 172 -0.86 12.07 -23.66
CA SER A 172 -0.90 10.84 -22.86
C SER A 172 -0.94 11.01 -21.32
N GLU A 173 -1.25 12.17 -20.77
CA GLU A 173 -1.23 12.40 -19.30
C GLU A 173 -2.59 12.69 -18.65
N GLU A 174 -3.66 12.85 -19.38
CA GLU A 174 -4.97 13.21 -18.85
C GLU A 174 -5.90 12.09 -18.33
N PRO A 175 -5.77 10.80 -18.67
CA PRO A 175 -6.79 9.80 -18.32
C PRO A 175 -6.99 9.57 -16.83
N LEU A 176 -5.90 9.58 -16.03
CA LEU A 176 -5.97 9.26 -14.60
C LEU A 176 -6.69 10.33 -13.76
N LYS A 177 -6.52 11.61 -14.11
CA LYS A 177 -7.21 12.70 -13.40
C LYS A 177 -8.74 12.68 -13.61
N LYS A 178 -9.18 12.30 -14.81
CA LYS A 178 -10.61 12.23 -15.17
C LYS A 178 -11.37 11.16 -14.39
N TYR A 179 -10.73 10.04 -14.08
CA TYR A 179 -11.35 8.88 -13.42
C TYR A 179 -11.07 8.81 -11.91
N ARG A 180 -10.46 9.84 -11.32
CA ARG A 180 -10.15 9.91 -9.88
C ARG A 180 -11.35 9.60 -8.99
N GLY A 181 -12.54 10.12 -9.32
CA GLY A 181 -13.78 9.85 -8.60
C GLY A 181 -14.22 8.39 -8.66
N SER A 182 -14.04 7.72 -9.80
CA SER A 182 -14.39 6.32 -10.01
C SER A 182 -13.43 5.37 -9.29
N LEU A 183 -12.12 5.68 -9.28
CA LEU A 183 -11.10 4.85 -8.63
C LEU A 183 -11.06 5.03 -7.11
N PHE A 184 -11.28 6.25 -6.60
CA PHE A 184 -11.07 6.59 -5.19
C PHE A 184 -12.34 6.98 -4.43
N GLY A 185 -13.51 6.77 -5.03
CA GLY A 185 -14.80 7.23 -4.49
C GLY A 185 -15.05 8.73 -4.75
N ALA A 186 -16.32 9.08 -4.98
CA ALA A 186 -16.73 10.47 -5.11
C ALA A 186 -16.63 11.16 -3.74
N ARG A 187 -16.05 12.38 -3.69
CA ARG A 187 -16.19 13.23 -2.50
C ARG A 187 -17.68 13.47 -2.28
N ARG A 188 -18.24 13.04 -1.16
CA ARG A 188 -19.53 13.56 -0.70
C ARG A 188 -19.28 15.01 -0.33
N HIS A 189 -19.77 15.94 -1.13
CA HIS A 189 -19.89 17.31 -0.68
C HIS A 189 -20.84 17.29 0.53
N ALA A 190 -20.30 17.51 1.71
CA ALA A 190 -21.13 17.87 2.85
C ALA A 190 -21.76 19.24 2.53
N VAL A 191 -23.09 19.27 2.48
CA VAL A 191 -23.90 20.48 2.50
C VAL A 191 -23.92 21.00 3.93
#